data_bff6790ee9c00821df1c8dab1bb8813c
#
_entry.id   bff6790ee9c00821df1c8dab1bb8813c
#
_cell.length_a   1.000
_cell.length_b   1.000
_cell.length_c   1.000
_cell.angle_alpha   90.00
_cell.angle_beta   90.00
_cell.angle_gamma   90.00
#
_symmetry.space_group_name_H-M   'P 1'
#
loop_
_entity.id
_entity.type
_entity.pdbx_description
1 polymer ?
#
loop_
_entity_poly.entity_id
_entity_poly.type
_entity_poly.pdbx_seq_one_letter_code
_entity_poly.pdbx_strand_id
1 'polypeptide(L)'
;MSIRYHRYIRIRRTWIDVSSIASRRDGVMLYRPGRWYLRFVPKLLSFFAVFPWHGSALFSDILPGLEIPEAKFATIYVGNGTGKSKFTLKVKTYSGEEEIVKAAKTERGKEAIAHEAEVLKQLDGLKGHVPILLGMERQGEWLLSRQSVLPRKRSPVHLQKEHFEFLDELKKIGVSHGDFAPWNCSLVAGKLYVWDWEDAGPWVEGKDEAWFKSQVKKLLGIGE
;
A
#
# COMPACT_ATOMS: atom_id res chain seq x y z
N MET A 1 16.90 19.12 -2.23
CA MET A 1 17.27 18.34 -3.44
C MET A 1 16.00 17.62 -3.88
N SER A 2 15.56 17.75 -5.13
CA SER A 2 14.33 17.10 -5.61
C SER A 2 14.48 15.58 -5.60
N ILE A 3 13.43 14.85 -5.22
CA ILE A 3 13.38 13.38 -5.20
C ILE A 3 13.75 12.74 -6.56
N ARG A 4 13.55 13.45 -7.67
CA ARG A 4 13.87 12.98 -9.04
C ARG A 4 15.34 12.57 -9.23
N TYR A 5 16.24 13.09 -8.40
CA TYR A 5 17.68 12.77 -8.43
C TYR A 5 18.09 11.73 -7.39
N HIS A 6 17.14 11.23 -6.58
CA HIS A 6 17.44 10.18 -5.63
C HIS A 6 17.70 8.87 -6.35
N ARG A 7 18.63 8.08 -5.81
CA ARG A 7 18.99 6.76 -6.33
C ARG A 7 18.23 5.68 -5.59
N TYR A 8 17.88 4.64 -6.34
CA TYR A 8 17.06 3.53 -5.86
C TYR A 8 17.76 2.19 -6.10
N ILE A 9 17.55 1.25 -5.19
CA ILE A 9 17.86 -0.17 -5.37
C ILE A 9 16.56 -0.96 -5.44
N ARG A 10 16.51 -1.96 -6.34
CA ARG A 10 15.34 -2.81 -6.48
C ARG A 10 15.48 -4.08 -5.65
N ILE A 11 14.50 -4.33 -4.76
CA ILE A 11 14.35 -5.61 -4.08
C ILE A 11 13.00 -6.19 -4.50
N ARG A 12 13.00 -7.14 -5.43
CA ARG A 12 11.80 -7.70 -6.07
C ARG A 12 10.93 -6.61 -6.70
N ARG A 13 9.77 -6.30 -6.11
CA ARG A 13 8.80 -5.30 -6.57
C ARG A 13 8.92 -3.96 -5.87
N THR A 14 9.87 -3.83 -4.96
CA THR A 14 10.05 -2.61 -4.18
C THR A 14 11.33 -1.92 -4.60
N TRP A 15 11.22 -0.63 -4.92
CA TRP A 15 12.36 0.25 -5.13
C TRP A 15 12.57 1.07 -3.86
N ILE A 16 13.73 0.92 -3.25
CA ILE A 16 14.09 1.55 -2.00
C ILE A 16 15.02 2.71 -2.30
N ASP A 17 14.64 3.91 -1.85
CA ASP A 17 15.49 5.09 -1.89
C ASP A 17 16.71 4.88 -0.99
N VAL A 18 17.90 5.02 -1.56
CA VAL A 18 19.17 4.80 -0.85
C VAL A 18 19.91 6.09 -0.51
N SER A 19 19.27 7.25 -0.70
CA SER A 19 19.87 8.57 -0.47
C SER A 19 20.24 8.84 1.00
N SER A 20 19.56 8.18 1.96
CA SER A 20 19.82 8.33 3.38
C SER A 20 19.59 7.04 4.18
N ILE A 21 20.13 6.98 5.43
CA ILE A 21 19.86 5.86 6.33
C ILE A 21 18.35 5.78 6.64
N ALA A 22 17.70 6.92 6.83
CA ALA A 22 16.27 6.98 7.12
C ALA A 22 15.42 6.44 5.98
N SER A 23 15.71 6.85 4.73
CA SER A 23 14.99 6.34 3.55
C SER A 23 15.20 4.85 3.34
N ARG A 24 16.42 4.34 3.54
CA ARG A 24 16.71 2.90 3.47
C ARG A 24 15.93 2.10 4.49
N ARG A 25 15.91 2.52 5.76
CA ARG A 25 15.16 1.84 6.83
C ARG A 25 13.66 1.84 6.55
N ASP A 26 13.10 2.97 6.17
CA ASP A 26 11.68 3.09 5.85
C ASP A 26 11.28 2.18 4.67
N GLY A 27 12.08 2.21 3.59
CA GLY A 27 11.84 1.39 2.42
C GLY A 27 11.92 -0.11 2.68
N VAL A 28 12.89 -0.55 3.48
CA VAL A 28 13.03 -1.95 3.87
C VAL A 28 11.83 -2.43 4.70
N MET A 29 11.29 -1.58 5.56
CA MET A 29 10.12 -1.93 6.39
C MET A 29 8.83 -2.08 5.56
N LEU A 30 8.77 -1.49 4.36
CA LEU A 30 7.69 -1.70 3.41
C LEU A 30 7.84 -3.00 2.61
N TYR A 31 9.06 -3.53 2.50
CA TYR A 31 9.29 -4.81 1.84
C TYR A 31 8.61 -5.96 2.59
N ARG A 32 7.70 -6.64 1.91
CA ARG A 32 6.97 -7.79 2.46
C ARG A 32 7.30 -9.05 1.66
N PRO A 33 8.11 -9.95 2.21
CA PRO A 33 8.33 -11.24 1.57
C PRO A 33 7.03 -12.05 1.57
N GLY A 34 6.68 -12.66 0.43
CA GLY A 34 5.46 -13.46 0.27
C GLY A 34 5.43 -14.74 1.11
N ARG A 35 6.59 -15.19 1.60
CA ARG A 35 6.71 -16.42 2.42
C ARG A 35 6.82 -16.05 3.90
N TRP A 36 6.03 -16.70 4.74
CA TRP A 36 5.93 -16.39 6.16
C TRP A 36 7.28 -16.50 6.93
N TYR A 37 8.12 -17.47 6.58
CA TYR A 37 9.43 -17.67 7.21
C TYR A 37 10.47 -16.61 6.84
N LEU A 38 10.23 -15.80 5.82
CA LEU A 38 11.09 -14.68 5.45
C LEU A 38 10.69 -13.35 6.12
N ARG A 39 9.72 -13.38 7.05
CA ARG A 39 9.20 -12.15 7.71
C ARG A 39 10.24 -11.44 8.59
N PHE A 40 11.32 -12.12 8.97
CA PHE A 40 12.44 -11.51 9.69
C PHE A 40 13.36 -10.69 8.76
N VAL A 41 13.32 -10.95 7.45
CA VAL A 41 14.22 -10.32 6.46
C VAL A 41 14.16 -8.79 6.49
N PRO A 42 12.99 -8.12 6.58
CA PRO A 42 12.95 -6.67 6.70
C PRO A 42 13.70 -6.13 7.92
N LYS A 43 13.61 -6.81 9.07
CA LYS A 43 14.34 -6.42 10.29
C LYS A 43 15.85 -6.56 10.10
N LEU A 44 16.29 -7.66 9.49
CA LEU A 44 17.70 -7.90 9.19
C LEU A 44 18.25 -6.85 8.20
N LEU A 45 17.52 -6.60 7.10
CA LEU A 45 17.89 -5.58 6.12
C LEU A 45 17.90 -4.17 6.74
N SER A 46 16.99 -3.87 7.66
CA SER A 46 16.96 -2.60 8.39
C SER A 46 18.20 -2.39 9.24
N PHE A 47 18.76 -3.45 9.83
CA PHE A 47 20.05 -3.39 10.53
C PHE A 47 21.18 -3.04 9.56
N PHE A 48 21.22 -3.66 8.38
CA PHE A 48 22.22 -3.37 7.35
C PHE A 48 22.00 -2.03 6.62
N ALA A 49 20.87 -1.35 6.82
CA ALA A 49 20.60 -0.05 6.21
C ALA A 49 21.56 1.09 6.66
N VAL A 50 22.35 0.87 7.71
CA VAL A 50 23.41 1.81 8.16
C VAL A 50 24.58 1.85 7.21
N PHE A 51 24.84 0.75 6.46
CA PHE A 51 25.91 0.69 5.48
C PHE A 51 25.53 1.41 4.19
N PRO A 52 26.49 1.96 3.43
CA PRO A 52 26.19 2.59 2.14
C PRO A 52 25.68 1.55 1.15
N TRP A 53 24.56 1.87 0.51
CA TRP A 53 23.99 1.11 -0.59
C TRP A 53 24.14 1.89 -1.89
N HIS A 54 24.54 1.22 -2.96
CA HIS A 54 24.67 1.83 -4.27
C HIS A 54 23.38 1.66 -5.06
N GLY A 55 22.69 2.77 -5.35
CA GLY A 55 21.48 2.76 -6.17
C GLY A 55 21.80 2.56 -7.65
N SER A 56 20.99 1.75 -8.34
CA SER A 56 21.14 1.41 -9.77
C SER A 56 20.26 2.25 -10.70
N ALA A 57 19.23 2.93 -10.20
CA ALA A 57 18.29 3.74 -10.98
C ALA A 57 17.98 5.06 -10.30
N LEU A 58 17.64 6.09 -11.08
CA LEU A 58 17.07 7.34 -10.58
C LEU A 58 15.55 7.23 -10.48
N PHE A 59 14.92 8.06 -9.66
CA PHE A 59 13.46 8.17 -9.60
C PHE A 59 12.86 8.46 -10.99
N SER A 60 13.47 9.39 -11.73
CA SER A 60 13.06 9.74 -13.08
C SER A 60 13.13 8.59 -14.08
N ASP A 61 13.99 7.60 -13.86
CA ASP A 61 14.10 6.42 -14.74
C ASP A 61 13.00 5.40 -14.43
N ILE A 62 12.57 5.33 -13.16
CA ILE A 62 11.53 4.41 -12.70
C ILE A 62 10.13 4.96 -13.03
N LEU A 63 9.94 6.26 -12.83
CA LEU A 63 8.66 6.97 -12.99
C LEU A 63 8.84 8.23 -13.84
N PRO A 64 9.13 8.07 -15.15
CA PRO A 64 9.43 9.21 -16.03
C PRO A 64 8.24 10.15 -16.15
N GLY A 65 8.49 11.46 -15.91
CA GLY A 65 7.49 12.51 -15.97
C GLY A 65 6.58 12.62 -14.74
N LEU A 66 6.82 11.81 -13.69
CA LEU A 66 6.16 11.99 -12.41
C LEU A 66 6.99 12.90 -11.50
N GLU A 67 6.34 13.87 -10.86
CA GLU A 67 6.97 14.75 -9.88
C GLU A 67 6.20 14.72 -8.55
N ILE A 68 6.94 14.73 -7.44
CA ILE A 68 6.40 14.84 -6.08
C ILE A 68 7.26 15.90 -5.37
N PRO A 69 6.97 17.19 -5.60
CA PRO A 69 7.87 18.30 -5.18
C PRO A 69 8.18 18.35 -3.70
N GLU A 70 7.19 18.04 -2.85
CA GLU A 70 7.30 18.05 -1.39
C GLU A 70 7.95 16.79 -0.81
N ALA A 71 8.26 15.79 -1.64
CA ALA A 71 8.84 14.55 -1.17
C ALA A 71 10.32 14.73 -0.77
N LYS A 72 10.62 14.39 0.48
CA LYS A 72 11.98 14.24 1.00
C LYS A 72 12.58 12.91 0.55
N PHE A 73 11.80 11.83 0.62
CA PHE A 73 12.12 10.52 0.04
C PHE A 73 10.84 9.71 -0.20
N ALA A 74 10.94 8.71 -1.05
CA ALA A 74 9.84 7.79 -1.31
C ALA A 74 10.33 6.35 -1.43
N THR A 75 9.49 5.40 -1.07
CA THR A 75 9.66 3.99 -1.41
C THR A 75 8.59 3.60 -2.41
N ILE A 76 8.99 2.98 -3.52
CA ILE A 76 8.10 2.67 -4.63
C ILE A 76 7.82 1.16 -4.64
N TYR A 77 6.55 0.79 -4.60
CA TYR A 77 6.09 -0.57 -4.80
C TYR A 77 5.41 -0.70 -6.17
N VAL A 78 5.83 -1.69 -6.95
CA VAL A 78 5.21 -2.01 -8.24
C VAL A 78 4.17 -3.11 -8.01
N GLY A 79 2.92 -2.82 -8.29
CA GLY A 79 1.80 -3.76 -8.15
C GLY A 79 1.97 -5.03 -8.98
N ASN A 80 1.16 -6.03 -8.69
CA ASN A 80 1.12 -7.27 -9.47
C ASN A 80 0.70 -6.96 -10.90
N GLY A 81 1.43 -7.51 -11.88
CA GLY A 81 1.23 -7.28 -13.31
C GLY A 81 -0.10 -7.79 -13.90
N THR A 82 -1.22 -7.58 -13.20
CA THR A 82 -2.58 -7.94 -13.61
C THR A 82 -3.14 -6.99 -14.69
N GLY A 83 -2.27 -6.26 -15.41
CA GLY A 83 -2.66 -5.28 -16.43
C GLY A 83 -3.06 -3.90 -15.87
N LYS A 84 -3.21 -3.74 -14.56
CA LYS A 84 -3.50 -2.44 -13.93
C LYS A 84 -2.28 -1.51 -13.87
N SER A 85 -1.05 -2.05 -13.91
CA SER A 85 0.25 -1.30 -13.95
C SER A 85 0.26 -0.03 -13.09
N LYS A 86 -0.07 -0.19 -11.81
CA LYS A 86 -0.03 0.92 -10.86
C LYS A 86 1.21 0.85 -9.96
N PHE A 87 1.66 2.01 -9.53
CA PHE A 87 2.72 2.18 -8.55
C PHE A 87 2.11 2.69 -7.25
N THR A 88 2.57 2.17 -6.13
CA THR A 88 2.23 2.67 -4.80
C THR A 88 3.51 3.21 -4.16
N LEU A 89 3.52 4.49 -3.85
CA LEU A 89 4.64 5.15 -3.21
C LEU A 89 4.27 5.45 -1.77
N LYS A 90 5.13 5.08 -0.83
CA LYS A 90 5.11 5.69 0.49
C LYS A 90 6.07 6.87 0.45
N VAL A 91 5.53 8.06 0.62
CA VAL A 91 6.24 9.33 0.55
C VAL A 91 6.39 9.89 1.95
N LYS A 92 7.56 10.43 2.26
CA LYS A 92 7.78 11.30 3.42
C LYS A 92 8.13 12.69 2.94
N THR A 93 7.39 13.68 3.40
CA THR A 93 7.57 15.08 3.02
C THR A 93 8.71 15.75 3.80
N TYR A 94 9.11 16.95 3.39
CA TYR A 94 10.06 17.77 4.13
C TYR A 94 9.49 18.26 5.47
N SER A 95 8.16 18.39 5.60
CA SER A 95 7.48 18.69 6.89
C SER A 95 7.51 17.50 7.86
N GLY A 96 7.87 16.30 7.37
CA GLY A 96 7.89 15.07 8.15
C GLY A 96 6.60 14.25 8.08
N GLU A 97 5.59 14.74 7.36
CA GLU A 97 4.35 14.01 7.11
C GLU A 97 4.57 12.79 6.20
N GLU A 98 3.73 11.80 6.35
CA GLU A 98 3.76 10.59 5.52
C GLU A 98 2.44 10.43 4.77
N GLU A 99 2.53 10.06 3.50
CA GLU A 99 1.38 9.77 2.65
C GLU A 99 1.63 8.56 1.75
N ILE A 100 0.54 7.96 1.28
CA ILE A 100 0.55 6.98 0.20
C ILE A 100 0.12 7.70 -1.07
N VAL A 101 0.97 7.64 -2.11
CA VAL A 101 0.64 8.11 -3.44
C VAL A 101 0.49 6.89 -4.34
N LYS A 102 -0.70 6.71 -4.93
CA LYS A 102 -0.92 5.71 -5.98
C LYS A 102 -0.87 6.42 -7.33
N ALA A 103 -0.11 5.89 -8.28
CA ALA A 103 0.11 6.49 -9.59
C ALA A 103 -0.02 5.47 -10.72
N ALA A 104 -0.68 5.83 -11.83
CA ALA A 104 -0.79 5.00 -13.01
C ALA A 104 -0.78 5.83 -14.30
N LYS A 105 -0.22 5.23 -15.38
CA LYS A 105 -0.28 5.74 -16.75
C LYS A 105 -1.29 4.99 -17.60
N THR A 106 -1.45 3.68 -17.39
CA THR A 106 -2.39 2.86 -18.17
C THR A 106 -3.83 3.22 -17.83
N GLU A 107 -4.73 3.18 -18.81
CA GLU A 107 -6.16 3.50 -18.58
C GLU A 107 -6.76 2.61 -17.48
N ARG A 108 -6.53 1.29 -17.54
CA ARG A 108 -7.00 0.37 -16.50
C ARG A 108 -6.43 0.69 -15.10
N GLY A 109 -5.20 1.17 -15.02
CA GLY A 109 -4.60 1.62 -13.75
C GLY A 109 -5.25 2.91 -13.25
N LYS A 110 -5.53 3.85 -14.16
CA LYS A 110 -6.24 5.10 -13.83
C LYS A 110 -7.66 4.85 -13.36
N GLU A 111 -8.38 3.94 -14.04
CA GLU A 111 -9.73 3.50 -13.63
C GLU A 111 -9.71 2.91 -12.21
N ALA A 112 -8.74 2.04 -11.90
CA ALA A 112 -8.61 1.46 -10.56
C ALA A 112 -8.33 2.52 -9.48
N ILE A 113 -7.47 3.51 -9.77
CA ILE A 113 -7.19 4.62 -8.85
C ILE A 113 -8.44 5.52 -8.67
N ALA A 114 -9.14 5.84 -9.75
CA ALA A 114 -10.35 6.66 -9.70
C ALA A 114 -11.46 5.94 -8.92
N HIS A 115 -11.66 4.65 -9.19
CA HIS A 115 -12.63 3.82 -8.49
C HIS A 115 -12.34 3.77 -6.98
N GLU A 116 -11.10 3.47 -6.59
CA GLU A 116 -10.70 3.48 -5.18
C GLU A 116 -10.97 4.83 -4.52
N ALA A 117 -10.69 5.93 -5.21
CA ALA A 117 -10.93 7.27 -4.67
C ALA A 117 -12.43 7.53 -4.41
N GLU A 118 -13.33 7.08 -5.31
CA GLU A 118 -14.77 7.19 -5.10
C GLU A 118 -15.25 6.31 -3.94
N VAL A 119 -14.73 5.08 -3.81
CA VAL A 119 -15.03 4.20 -2.67
C VAL A 119 -14.59 4.85 -1.36
N LEU A 120 -13.38 5.41 -1.29
CA LEU A 120 -12.90 6.08 -0.08
C LEU A 120 -13.77 7.28 0.33
N LYS A 121 -14.38 8.00 -0.61
CA LYS A 121 -15.38 9.04 -0.30
C LYS A 121 -16.65 8.45 0.31
N GLN A 122 -17.13 7.30 -0.20
CA GLN A 122 -18.29 6.61 0.38
C GLN A 122 -18.02 6.12 1.80
N LEU A 123 -16.77 5.74 2.09
CA LEU A 123 -16.32 5.24 3.39
C LEU A 123 -15.92 6.35 4.38
N ASP A 124 -16.25 7.61 4.12
CA ASP A 124 -15.86 8.75 4.97
C ASP A 124 -16.32 8.60 6.43
N GLY A 125 -17.46 7.92 6.65
CA GLY A 125 -17.94 7.55 8.00
C GLY A 125 -17.05 6.57 8.77
N LEU A 126 -16.15 5.85 8.08
CA LEU A 126 -15.19 4.90 8.66
C LEU A 126 -13.78 5.49 8.82
N LYS A 127 -13.68 6.84 8.91
CA LYS A 127 -12.41 7.54 9.16
C LYS A 127 -11.66 6.92 10.34
N GLY A 128 -10.37 6.70 10.12
CA GLY A 128 -9.52 6.06 11.11
C GLY A 128 -9.49 4.53 11.05
N HIS A 129 -10.33 3.87 10.23
CA HIS A 129 -10.23 2.46 9.85
C HIS A 129 -9.74 2.30 8.42
N VAL A 130 -10.07 3.26 7.55
CA VAL A 130 -9.70 3.30 6.13
C VAL A 130 -8.83 4.52 5.83
N PRO A 131 -8.04 4.52 4.73
CA PRO A 131 -7.30 5.71 4.33
C PRO A 131 -8.22 6.90 4.05
N ILE A 132 -7.78 8.08 4.43
CA ILE A 132 -8.44 9.32 4.02
C ILE A 132 -7.89 9.70 2.65
N LEU A 133 -8.76 9.96 1.68
CA LEU A 133 -8.37 10.53 0.41
C LEU A 133 -7.95 12.00 0.62
N LEU A 134 -6.69 12.31 0.39
CA LEU A 134 -6.12 13.66 0.56
C LEU A 134 -6.24 14.48 -0.73
N GLY A 135 -6.29 13.81 -1.89
CA GLY A 135 -6.45 14.48 -3.17
C GLY A 135 -6.28 13.55 -4.37
N MET A 136 -6.70 14.07 -5.51
CA MET A 136 -6.51 13.48 -6.83
C MET A 136 -5.91 14.53 -7.77
N GLU A 137 -4.93 14.14 -8.59
CA GLU A 137 -4.33 15.04 -9.56
C GLU A 137 -3.90 14.33 -10.85
N ARG A 138 -3.78 15.10 -11.94
CA ARG A 138 -3.16 14.64 -13.19
C ARG A 138 -1.85 15.36 -13.42
N GLN A 139 -0.82 14.60 -13.78
CA GLN A 139 0.49 15.11 -14.17
C GLN A 139 0.87 14.49 -15.51
N GLY A 140 0.63 15.22 -16.61
CA GLY A 140 0.78 14.67 -17.96
C GLY A 140 -0.06 13.40 -18.15
N GLU A 141 0.61 12.27 -18.41
CA GLU A 141 -0.07 10.97 -18.59
C GLU A 141 -0.43 10.27 -17.27
N TRP A 142 0.08 10.75 -16.14
CA TRP A 142 -0.16 10.14 -14.84
C TRP A 142 -1.49 10.60 -14.23
N LEU A 143 -2.22 9.64 -13.63
CA LEU A 143 -3.25 9.92 -12.64
C LEU A 143 -2.72 9.49 -11.27
N LEU A 144 -2.86 10.37 -10.29
CA LEU A 144 -2.42 10.15 -8.92
C LEU A 144 -3.58 10.25 -7.96
N SER A 145 -3.56 9.43 -6.90
CA SER A 145 -4.33 9.66 -5.67
C SER A 145 -3.38 9.74 -4.49
N ARG A 146 -3.64 10.69 -3.59
CA ARG A 146 -2.94 10.85 -2.33
C ARG A 146 -3.83 10.40 -1.20
N GLN A 147 -3.29 9.61 -0.30
CA GLN A 147 -4.04 8.97 0.79
C GLN A 147 -3.25 9.05 2.09
N SER A 148 -3.94 9.12 3.22
CA SER A 148 -3.30 9.05 4.53
C SER A 148 -2.65 7.68 4.75
N VAL A 149 -1.57 7.67 5.53
CA VAL A 149 -0.93 6.42 5.99
C VAL A 149 -1.71 5.86 7.17
N LEU A 150 -2.03 4.58 7.09
CA LEU A 150 -2.64 3.85 8.21
C LEU A 150 -1.59 3.12 9.05
N PRO A 151 -1.83 2.97 10.36
CA PRO A 151 -0.98 2.16 11.23
C PRO A 151 -0.88 0.72 10.73
N ARG A 152 0.34 0.21 10.62
CA ARG A 152 0.59 -1.15 10.16
C ARG A 152 1.38 -1.94 11.17
N LYS A 153 0.84 -3.11 11.52
CA LYS A 153 1.54 -4.16 12.25
C LYS A 153 1.49 -5.46 11.44
N ARG A 154 1.73 -6.58 12.11
CA ARG A 154 1.66 -7.91 11.51
C ARG A 154 0.25 -8.17 10.96
N SER A 155 0.18 -8.69 9.74
CA SER A 155 -1.09 -9.13 9.14
C SER A 155 -1.75 -10.19 10.01
N PRO A 156 -3.05 -10.10 10.28
CA PRO A 156 -3.80 -11.11 11.00
C PRO A 156 -3.82 -12.43 10.20
N VAL A 157 -3.80 -13.55 10.90
CA VAL A 157 -3.87 -14.89 10.28
C VAL A 157 -5.20 -15.59 10.56
N HIS A 158 -6.12 -14.94 11.24
CA HIS A 158 -7.49 -15.38 11.48
C HIS A 158 -8.39 -14.17 11.68
N LEU A 159 -9.68 -14.34 11.41
CA LEU A 159 -10.68 -13.34 11.71
C LEU A 159 -10.86 -13.21 13.23
N GLN A 160 -10.97 -12.00 13.72
CA GLN A 160 -11.22 -11.64 15.11
C GLN A 160 -12.47 -10.78 15.17
N LYS A 161 -12.95 -10.47 16.36
CA LYS A 161 -14.16 -9.67 16.62
C LYS A 161 -14.16 -8.37 15.81
N GLU A 162 -13.02 -7.67 15.77
CA GLU A 162 -12.86 -6.39 15.09
C GLU A 162 -13.04 -6.50 13.56
N HIS A 163 -12.75 -7.66 12.98
CA HIS A 163 -13.01 -7.89 11.55
C HIS A 163 -14.52 -8.02 11.30
N PHE A 164 -15.25 -8.74 12.14
CA PHE A 164 -16.68 -8.90 11.98
C PHE A 164 -17.42 -7.59 12.21
N GLU A 165 -17.05 -6.84 13.26
CA GLU A 165 -17.59 -5.50 13.51
C GLU A 165 -17.37 -4.56 12.32
N PHE A 166 -16.18 -4.59 11.70
CA PHE A 166 -15.89 -3.80 10.53
C PHE A 166 -16.70 -4.25 9.31
N LEU A 167 -16.86 -5.55 9.08
CA LEU A 167 -17.70 -6.08 8.00
C LEU A 167 -19.18 -5.70 8.19
N ASP A 168 -19.68 -5.67 9.42
CA ASP A 168 -21.03 -5.20 9.72
C ASP A 168 -21.23 -3.72 9.38
N GLU A 169 -20.21 -2.88 9.60
CA GLU A 169 -20.26 -1.47 9.16
C GLU A 169 -20.24 -1.36 7.63
N LEU A 170 -19.43 -2.15 6.93
CA LEU A 170 -19.42 -2.20 5.46
C LEU A 170 -20.77 -2.64 4.89
N LYS A 171 -21.41 -3.62 5.54
CA LYS A 171 -22.76 -4.07 5.19
C LYS A 171 -23.79 -2.95 5.30
N LYS A 172 -23.76 -2.13 6.35
CA LYS A 172 -24.66 -0.97 6.54
C LYS A 172 -24.47 0.07 5.44
N ILE A 173 -23.22 0.26 4.97
CA ILE A 173 -22.89 1.20 3.88
C ILE A 173 -23.24 0.59 2.50
N GLY A 174 -23.38 -0.74 2.41
CA GLY A 174 -23.67 -1.45 1.16
C GLY A 174 -22.43 -1.74 0.30
N VAL A 175 -21.22 -1.81 0.91
CA VAL A 175 -19.94 -1.99 0.20
C VAL A 175 -19.23 -3.25 0.67
N SER A 176 -18.78 -4.09 -0.28
CA SER A 176 -17.78 -5.14 -0.06
C SER A 176 -16.40 -4.66 -0.46
N HIS A 177 -15.37 -5.09 0.26
CA HIS A 177 -13.98 -4.74 -0.06
C HIS A 177 -13.49 -5.38 -1.37
N GLY A 178 -13.95 -6.58 -1.67
CA GLY A 178 -13.60 -7.32 -2.90
C GLY A 178 -12.27 -8.08 -2.81
N ASP A 179 -11.25 -7.55 -2.15
CA ASP A 179 -9.98 -8.21 -1.81
C ASP A 179 -9.66 -8.08 -0.33
N PHE A 180 -10.61 -8.43 0.55
CA PHE A 180 -10.44 -8.41 2.01
C PHE A 180 -9.49 -9.54 2.44
N ALA A 181 -8.20 -9.28 2.36
CA ALA A 181 -7.15 -10.26 2.58
C ALA A 181 -6.24 -9.88 3.76
N PRO A 182 -5.54 -10.86 4.39
CA PRO A 182 -4.65 -10.59 5.53
C PRO A 182 -3.59 -9.52 5.28
N TRP A 183 -3.15 -9.35 4.03
CA TRP A 183 -2.16 -8.33 3.66
C TRP A 183 -2.76 -6.93 3.42
N ASN A 184 -4.08 -6.83 3.26
CA ASN A 184 -4.82 -5.59 3.09
C ASN A 184 -5.43 -5.07 4.39
N CYS A 185 -5.12 -5.71 5.53
CA CYS A 185 -5.56 -5.25 6.84
C CYS A 185 -4.48 -5.39 7.91
N SER A 186 -4.66 -4.67 9.01
CA SER A 186 -3.81 -4.69 10.19
C SER A 186 -4.62 -4.43 11.44
N LEU A 187 -4.37 -5.20 12.49
CA LEU A 187 -4.94 -4.97 13.80
C LEU A 187 -3.88 -4.33 14.72
N VAL A 188 -4.15 -3.13 15.20
CA VAL A 188 -3.24 -2.36 16.06
C VAL A 188 -4.00 -1.86 17.28
N ALA A 189 -3.59 -2.30 18.46
CA ALA A 189 -4.23 -1.93 19.74
C ALA A 189 -5.77 -2.13 19.75
N GLY A 190 -6.25 -3.26 19.23
CA GLY A 190 -7.68 -3.58 19.16
C GLY A 190 -8.45 -2.80 18.09
N LYS A 191 -7.76 -2.08 17.20
CA LYS A 191 -8.39 -1.37 16.09
C LYS A 191 -7.95 -1.94 14.75
N LEU A 192 -8.93 -2.27 13.90
CA LEU A 192 -8.69 -2.77 12.55
C LEU A 192 -8.47 -1.60 11.60
N TYR A 193 -7.48 -1.73 10.71
CA TYR A 193 -7.16 -0.81 9.63
C TYR A 193 -7.18 -1.58 8.31
N VAL A 194 -7.85 -1.04 7.28
CA VAL A 194 -8.05 -1.71 5.99
C VAL A 194 -7.71 -0.76 4.85
N TRP A 195 -6.99 -1.24 3.84
CA TRP A 195 -6.53 -0.47 2.68
C TRP A 195 -6.66 -1.27 1.38
N ASP A 196 -6.42 -0.62 0.25
CA ASP A 196 -6.43 -1.18 -1.11
C ASP A 196 -7.84 -1.54 -1.61
N TRP A 197 -8.67 -0.51 -1.77
CA TRP A 197 -10.10 -0.56 -2.09
C TRP A 197 -10.41 -0.62 -3.59
N GLU A 198 -9.43 -0.93 -4.45
CA GLU A 198 -9.60 -0.92 -5.89
C GLU A 198 -10.53 -2.00 -6.46
N ASP A 199 -10.78 -3.06 -5.70
CA ASP A 199 -11.66 -4.17 -6.07
C ASP A 199 -13.00 -4.12 -5.30
N ALA A 200 -13.27 -3.03 -4.59
CA ALA A 200 -14.50 -2.82 -3.84
C ALA A 200 -15.71 -2.74 -4.79
N GLY A 201 -16.86 -3.12 -4.27
CA GLY A 201 -18.11 -3.11 -5.03
C GLY A 201 -19.34 -3.23 -4.12
N PRO A 202 -20.54 -3.42 -4.70
CA PRO A 202 -21.74 -3.63 -3.91
C PRO A 202 -21.58 -4.76 -2.89
N TRP A 203 -22.23 -4.61 -1.74
CA TRP A 203 -22.20 -5.61 -0.68
C TRP A 203 -22.68 -6.98 -1.18
N VAL A 204 -21.89 -8.00 -0.90
CA VAL A 204 -22.24 -9.41 -1.12
C VAL A 204 -22.02 -10.16 0.18
N GLU A 205 -23.07 -10.75 0.73
CA GLU A 205 -23.05 -11.46 2.01
C GLU A 205 -22.01 -12.57 2.03
N GLY A 206 -21.16 -12.58 3.07
CA GLY A 206 -20.13 -13.58 3.28
C GLY A 206 -18.94 -13.57 2.31
N LYS A 207 -18.95 -12.75 1.25
CA LYS A 207 -17.89 -12.73 0.21
C LYS A 207 -16.51 -12.41 0.79
N ASP A 208 -16.40 -11.31 1.52
CA ASP A 208 -15.13 -10.83 2.07
C ASP A 208 -14.60 -11.77 3.15
N GLU A 209 -15.48 -12.35 3.99
CA GLU A 209 -15.12 -13.34 4.99
C GLU A 209 -14.57 -14.63 4.35
N ALA A 210 -15.27 -15.17 3.35
CA ALA A 210 -14.84 -16.37 2.63
C ALA A 210 -13.50 -16.14 1.92
N TRP A 211 -13.33 -14.96 1.30
CA TRP A 211 -12.09 -14.57 0.66
C TRP A 211 -10.93 -14.51 1.67
N PHE A 212 -11.12 -13.84 2.81
CA PHE A 212 -10.11 -13.78 3.86
C PHE A 212 -9.65 -15.17 4.29
N LYS A 213 -10.59 -16.06 4.62
CA LYS A 213 -10.31 -17.45 5.02
C LYS A 213 -9.50 -18.20 3.95
N SER A 214 -9.85 -18.03 2.67
CA SER A 214 -9.13 -18.65 1.55
C SER A 214 -7.69 -18.16 1.45
N GLN A 215 -7.47 -16.84 1.60
CA GLN A 215 -6.14 -16.25 1.53
C GLN A 215 -5.27 -16.63 2.74
N VAL A 216 -5.86 -16.81 3.93
CA VAL A 216 -5.14 -17.34 5.10
C VAL A 216 -4.64 -18.76 4.85
N LYS A 217 -5.48 -19.66 4.30
CA LYS A 217 -5.06 -21.01 3.93
C LYS A 217 -3.85 -21.00 3.01
N LYS A 218 -3.89 -20.22 1.92
CA LYS A 218 -2.76 -20.03 1.00
C LYS A 218 -1.50 -19.49 1.69
N LEU A 219 -1.67 -18.54 2.62
CA LEU A 219 -0.56 -17.93 3.36
C LEU A 219 0.14 -18.93 4.30
N LEU A 220 -0.61 -19.84 4.88
CA LEU A 220 -0.12 -20.87 5.80
C LEU A 220 0.36 -22.14 5.09
N GLY A 221 0.12 -22.26 3.77
CA GLY A 221 0.43 -23.48 3.00
C GLY A 221 -0.45 -24.68 3.37
N ILE A 222 -1.62 -24.44 3.93
CA ILE A 222 -2.63 -25.44 4.22
C ILE A 222 -3.35 -25.69 2.90
N GLY A 223 -3.06 -26.84 2.27
CA GLY A 223 -3.48 -27.19 0.92
C GLY A 223 -5.00 -27.13 0.70
N GLU A 224 -5.34 -27.07 -0.59
CA GLU A 224 -6.68 -27.31 -1.09
C GLU A 224 -7.10 -28.75 -0.91
#